data_2e463ab3cb455137407bc2280f66016a
#
_entry.id   2e463ab3cb455137407bc2280f66016a
#
_cell.length_a   1.000
_cell.length_b   1.000
_cell.length_c   1.000
_cell.angle_alpha   90.00
_cell.angle_beta   90.00
_cell.angle_gamma   90.00
#
_symmetry.space_group_name_H-M   'P 1'
#
loop_
_entity.id
_entity.type
_entity.pdbx_description
1 polymer ?
#
loop_
_entity_poly.entity_id
_entity_poly.type
_entity_poly.pdbx_seq_one_letter_code
_entity_poly.pdbx_strand_id
1 'polypeptide(L)'
;MTLRLLDEVMDLGPRGAALFCLAEDGTALAPGARLTDARGNAHTVDAVTRQDGLVTLYLSAGDAAYFGRLFRDVRIDATLFALEEGPQCP
;
A
#
# COMPACT_ATOMS: atom_id res chain seq x y z
N MET A 1 -11.02 8.29 -0.89
CA MET A 1 -11.12 7.28 0.16
C MET A 1 -9.77 7.13 0.85
N THR A 2 -9.75 6.95 2.15
CA THR A 2 -8.50 6.80 2.90
C THR A 2 -8.33 5.34 3.29
N LEU A 3 -7.15 4.80 3.01
CA LEU A 3 -6.79 3.43 3.37
C LEU A 3 -5.79 3.46 4.52
N ARG A 4 -6.07 2.72 5.58
CA ARG A 4 -5.14 2.58 6.69
C ARG A 4 -4.30 1.33 6.51
N LEU A 5 -2.99 1.51 6.45
CA LEU A 5 -2.04 0.41 6.38
C LEU A 5 -1.42 0.15 7.75
N LEU A 6 -0.84 -1.03 7.90
CA LEU A 6 0.04 -1.31 9.03
C LEU A 6 1.39 -0.63 8.77
N ASP A 7 2.11 -0.31 9.83
CA ASP A 7 3.39 0.39 9.70
C ASP A 7 4.55 -0.58 9.44
N GLU A 8 4.30 -1.55 8.56
CA GLU A 8 5.26 -2.57 8.19
C GLU A 8 5.44 -2.61 6.68
N VAL A 9 6.65 -2.89 6.24
CA VAL A 9 6.97 -3.08 4.84
C VAL A 9 7.88 -4.29 4.70
N MET A 10 7.63 -5.10 3.68
CA MET A 10 8.49 -6.24 3.35
C MET A 10 9.30 -5.91 2.11
N ASP A 11 10.61 -6.10 2.20
CA ASP A 11 11.51 -5.93 1.07
C ASP A 11 11.48 -7.19 0.21
N LEU A 12 11.03 -7.04 -1.03
CA LEU A 12 10.98 -8.14 -1.99
C LEU A 12 12.16 -8.12 -2.97
N GLY A 13 13.18 -7.33 -2.67
CA GLY A 13 14.34 -7.20 -3.54
C GLY A 13 13.96 -6.63 -4.90
N PRO A 14 14.36 -7.30 -6.00
CA PRO A 14 14.04 -6.80 -7.34
C PRO A 14 12.54 -6.82 -7.68
N ARG A 15 11.73 -7.46 -6.84
CA ARG A 15 10.28 -7.51 -7.04
C ARG A 15 9.54 -6.32 -6.40
N GLY A 16 10.26 -5.42 -5.74
CA GLY A 16 9.69 -4.24 -5.13
C GLY A 16 9.44 -4.40 -3.64
N ALA A 17 8.25 -4.01 -3.19
CA ALA A 17 7.90 -4.03 -1.78
C ALA A 17 6.48 -4.55 -1.57
N ALA A 18 6.20 -5.04 -0.37
CA ALA A 18 4.87 -5.42 0.04
C ALA A 18 4.44 -4.60 1.25
N LEU A 19 3.21 -4.14 1.22
CA LEU A 19 2.57 -3.44 2.33
C LEU A 19 1.40 -4.28 2.84
N PHE A 20 0.92 -3.97 4.03
CA PHE A 20 -0.11 -4.78 4.68
C PHE A 20 -1.22 -3.92 5.24
N CYS A 21 -2.45 -4.45 5.23
CA CYS A 21 -3.55 -3.85 5.96
C CYS A 21 -4.50 -4.93 6.47
N LEU A 22 -5.38 -4.55 7.37
CA LEU A 22 -6.41 -5.47 7.86
C LEU A 22 -7.48 -5.65 6.78
N ALA A 23 -8.13 -6.81 6.77
CA ALA A 23 -9.13 -7.14 5.74
C ALA A 23 -10.25 -6.13 5.68
N GLU A 24 -10.70 -5.64 6.83
CA GLU A 24 -11.78 -4.64 6.90
C GLU A 24 -11.38 -3.30 6.29
N ASP A 25 -10.10 -2.95 6.35
CA ASP A 25 -9.60 -1.71 5.75
C ASP A 25 -9.34 -1.86 4.25
N GLY A 26 -9.06 -3.08 3.80
CA GLY A 26 -8.67 -3.36 2.42
C GLY A 26 -9.77 -3.88 1.52
N THR A 27 -11.04 -3.71 1.88
CA THR A 27 -12.16 -4.29 1.11
C THR A 27 -12.24 -3.77 -0.32
N ALA A 28 -11.86 -2.53 -0.56
CA ALA A 28 -11.91 -1.91 -1.88
C ALA A 28 -10.63 -2.10 -2.69
N LEU A 29 -9.63 -2.77 -2.14
CA LEU A 29 -8.34 -2.94 -2.82
C LEU A 29 -8.44 -3.97 -3.92
N ALA A 30 -7.85 -3.64 -5.07
CA ALA A 30 -7.75 -4.53 -6.21
C ALA A 30 -6.49 -4.19 -6.99
N PRO A 31 -5.97 -5.11 -7.81
CA PRO A 31 -4.85 -4.80 -8.69
C PRO A 31 -5.16 -3.59 -9.55
N GLY A 32 -4.20 -2.70 -9.70
CA GLY A 32 -4.37 -1.44 -10.44
C GLY A 32 -4.76 -0.26 -9.56
N ALA A 33 -5.10 -0.48 -8.30
CA ALA A 33 -5.38 0.60 -7.38
C ALA A 33 -4.15 1.48 -7.18
N ARG A 34 -4.38 2.76 -6.94
CA ARG A 34 -3.30 3.73 -6.73
C ARG A 34 -3.39 4.29 -5.31
N LEU A 35 -2.27 4.28 -4.63
CA LEU A 35 -2.15 4.80 -3.28
C LEU A 35 -1.26 6.03 -3.29
N THR A 36 -1.72 7.10 -2.65
CA THR A 36 -0.91 8.31 -2.47
C THR A 36 -0.55 8.42 -0.99
N ASP A 37 0.73 8.54 -0.71
CA ASP A 37 1.24 8.57 0.66
C ASP A 37 1.17 9.98 1.26
N ALA A 38 1.59 10.08 2.53
CA ALA A 38 1.54 11.34 3.27
C ALA A 38 2.45 12.42 2.67
N ARG A 39 3.41 12.05 1.83
CA ARG A 39 4.29 12.99 1.14
C ARG A 39 3.80 13.35 -0.26
N GLY A 40 2.66 12.80 -0.67
CA GLY A 40 2.06 13.08 -1.97
C GLY A 40 2.56 12.22 -3.12
N ASN A 41 3.34 11.18 -2.83
CA ASN A 41 3.83 10.26 -3.86
C ASN A 41 2.81 9.15 -4.11
N ALA A 42 2.55 8.86 -5.38
CA ALA A 42 1.60 7.83 -5.78
C ALA A 42 2.31 6.50 -6.03
N HIS A 43 1.64 5.41 -5.66
CA HIS A 43 2.14 4.05 -5.83
C HIS A 43 1.04 3.19 -6.40
N THR A 44 1.38 2.35 -7.37
CA THR A 44 0.42 1.45 -7.99
C THR A 44 0.53 0.06 -7.37
N VAL A 45 -0.62 -0.48 -6.99
CA VAL A 45 -0.72 -1.84 -6.45
C VAL A 45 -0.83 -2.81 -7.61
N ASP A 46 0.13 -3.73 -7.71
CA ASP A 46 0.17 -4.69 -8.82
C ASP A 46 -0.61 -5.97 -8.52
N ALA A 47 -0.64 -6.36 -7.27
CA ALA A 47 -1.33 -7.57 -6.85
C ALA A 47 -1.79 -7.43 -5.41
N VAL A 48 -2.85 -8.15 -5.08
CA VAL A 48 -3.43 -8.14 -3.73
C VAL A 48 -3.71 -9.59 -3.34
N THR A 49 -3.30 -10.00 -2.15
CA THR A 49 -3.67 -11.28 -1.58
C THR A 49 -4.37 -11.08 -0.25
N ARG A 50 -5.31 -11.95 0.06
CA ARG A 50 -6.07 -11.91 1.30
C ARG A 50 -5.98 -13.25 1.99
N GLN A 51 -5.59 -13.25 3.26
CA GLN A 51 -5.44 -14.48 4.04
C GLN A 51 -5.56 -14.18 5.52
N ASP A 52 -6.44 -14.90 6.22
CA ASP A 52 -6.55 -14.82 7.67
C ASP A 52 -6.77 -13.41 8.22
N GLY A 53 -7.57 -12.63 7.52
CA GLY A 53 -7.89 -11.27 7.94
C GLY A 53 -6.80 -10.25 7.61
N LEU A 54 -5.77 -10.66 6.89
CA LEU A 54 -4.69 -9.77 6.47
C LEU A 54 -4.70 -9.62 4.95
N VAL A 55 -4.52 -8.40 4.49
CA VAL A 55 -4.40 -8.08 3.06
C VAL A 55 -2.97 -7.67 2.78
N THR A 56 -2.35 -8.31 1.81
CA THR A 56 -1.00 -7.98 1.36
C THR A 56 -1.06 -7.30 0.00
N LEU A 57 -0.42 -6.15 -0.10
CA LEU A 57 -0.37 -5.34 -1.33
C LEU A 57 1.03 -5.43 -1.90
N TYR A 58 1.13 -5.87 -3.15
CA TYR A 58 2.42 -6.00 -3.82
C TYR A 58 2.63 -4.82 -4.77
N LEU A 59 3.74 -4.13 -4.59
CA LEU A 59 4.12 -2.96 -5.37
C LEU A 59 5.45 -3.26 -6.06
N SER A 60 5.40 -3.66 -7.32
CA SER A 60 6.61 -4.06 -8.05
C SER A 60 7.57 -2.90 -8.27
N ALA A 61 7.05 -1.67 -8.35
CA ALA A 61 7.86 -0.47 -8.44
C ALA A 61 8.15 0.15 -7.08
N GLY A 62 7.73 -0.51 -5.99
CA GLY A 62 7.92 0.01 -4.64
C GLY A 62 9.35 -0.12 -4.16
N ASP A 63 9.73 0.77 -3.27
CA ASP A 63 11.03 0.75 -2.61
C ASP A 63 10.82 0.56 -1.11
N ALA A 64 11.20 -0.61 -0.60
CA ALA A 64 11.02 -0.92 0.81
C ALA A 64 11.75 0.07 1.72
N ALA A 65 12.91 0.56 1.30
CA ALA A 65 13.65 1.55 2.08
C ALA A 65 12.89 2.87 2.16
N TYR A 66 12.20 3.26 1.09
CA TYR A 66 11.38 4.47 1.09
C TYR A 66 10.23 4.34 2.09
N PHE A 67 9.50 3.24 2.05
CA PHE A 67 8.38 3.02 2.97
C PHE A 67 8.83 2.89 4.41
N GLY A 68 9.96 2.23 4.64
CA GLY A 68 10.53 2.14 5.98
C GLY A 68 10.87 3.50 6.56
N ARG A 69 11.46 4.38 5.76
CA ARG A 69 11.74 5.75 6.20
C ARG A 69 10.45 6.55 6.41
N LEU A 70 9.48 6.38 5.51
CA LEU A 70 8.20 7.07 5.62
C LEU A 70 7.51 6.73 6.93
N PHE A 71 7.41 5.45 7.26
CA PHE A 71 6.75 5.01 8.49
C PHE A 71 7.48 5.46 9.75
N ARG A 72 8.81 5.54 9.70
CA ARG A 72 9.61 5.99 10.83
C ARG A 72 9.54 7.51 11.00
N ASP A 73 9.60 8.27 9.91
CA ASP A 73 9.72 9.72 9.94
C ASP A 73 8.39 10.44 10.11
N VAL A 74 7.33 9.92 9.50
CA VAL A 74 6.00 10.55 9.52
C VAL A 74 5.08 9.89 10.56
N ARG A 75 5.42 8.69 11.00
CA ARG A 75 4.73 7.95 12.07
C ARG A 75 3.28 7.60 11.69
N ILE A 76 2.31 7.94 12.56
CA ILE A 76 0.92 7.52 12.39
C ILE A 76 0.34 8.01 11.07
N ASP A 77 0.62 9.24 10.68
CA ASP A 77 0.10 9.79 9.44
C ASP A 77 0.61 9.03 8.21
N ALA A 78 1.78 8.41 8.31
CA ALA A 78 2.34 7.63 7.22
C ALA A 78 1.55 6.37 6.90
N THR A 79 0.73 5.89 7.83
CA THR A 79 -0.10 4.70 7.60
C THR A 79 -1.40 5.03 6.89
N LEU A 80 -1.72 6.30 6.70
CA LEU A 80 -2.94 6.74 6.03
C LEU A 80 -2.62 7.11 4.58
N PHE A 81 -3.14 6.32 3.66
CA PHE A 81 -2.93 6.52 2.23
C PHE A 81 -4.24 6.93 1.58
N ALA A 82 -4.16 7.83 0.61
CA ALA A 82 -5.31 8.13 -0.24
C ALA A 82 -5.44 7.01 -1.27
N LEU A 83 -6.59 6.36 -1.30
CA LEU A 83 -6.85 5.25 -2.22
C LEU A 83 -7.66 5.75 -3.40
N GLU A 84 -7.11 5.57 -4.59
CA GLU A 84 -7.84 5.72 -5.83
C GLU A 84 -8.07 4.34 -6.43
N GLU A 85 -9.29 4.03 -6.82
CA GLU A 85 -9.56 2.79 -7.52
C GLU A 85 -8.80 2.79 -8.83
N GLY A 86 -8.45 1.60 -9.31
CA GLY A 86 -7.75 1.46 -10.57
C GLY A 86 -8.54 2.03 -11.72
N PRO A 87 -7.94 2.11 -12.93
CA PRO A 87 -8.60 2.73 -14.07
C PRO A 87 -9.96 2.12 -14.28
N GLN A 88 -10.98 2.96 -14.18
CA GLN A 88 -12.33 2.56 -14.51
C GLN A 88 -12.44 2.53 -16.02
N CYS A 89 -12.71 1.38 -16.57
CA CYS A 89 -13.04 1.32 -17.98
C CYS A 89 -14.41 1.92 -18.14
N PRO A 90 -14.52 3.02 -18.87
CA PRO A 90 -15.83 3.60 -19.12
C PRO A 90 -16.69 2.63 -19.92
#